data_5018a2522dc78413a29294da9a6c31ce
#
_entry.id   5018a2522dc78413a29294da9a6c31ce
#
_cell.length_a   1.000
_cell.length_b   1.000
_cell.length_c   1.000
_cell.angle_alpha   90.00
_cell.angle_beta   90.00
_cell.angle_gamma   90.00
#
_symmetry.space_group_name_H-M   'P 1'
#
loop_
_entity.id
_entity.type
_entity.pdbx_description
1 polymer ?
#
loop_
_entity_poly.entity_id
_entity_poly.type
_entity_poly.pdbx_seq_one_letter_code
_entity_poly.pdbx_strand_id
1 'polypeptide(L)'
;MTQRSDLFDFKASALSDDDSWHQNQSDFGADADGAQLDREERAAMRRVPGLSTELQDITELEYRQLRLERVVLCGVWTEGTVEDADNSIRELAALAETAGSTVLAGLIQRRQRPDTSTFLGSGKAIELRDVVIAEGADTVICDGELSPGQRRALEDVVKVKVIDRTALILDIFAQHAKSREGKAQVELAQLQYLLPRLRGWGDSMSRQAGGQVGGAAAGMGSRGPGETKIELDRRRIRDRMAKLRREIAAMAPARVTKRASRKRNAIPSVAIAGYTNAGKSSLLNRLTGAGVLVENALFATLDPTVRRAEAADGRVYTLTDTVGFVRSLPHQLVEAFRSTLEEVADADLVLHVVDVSHPDPEGQIAAVRHVFADIPGAMDVPEVIVLNKADLADPAAIAR
;
A
#
# COMPACT_ATOMS: atom_id res chain seq x y z
N MET A 1 33.64 1.19 -11.51
CA MET A 1 33.10 2.39 -10.90
C MET A 1 32.46 3.18 -12.02
N THR A 2 31.27 2.79 -12.43
CA THR A 2 30.66 3.33 -13.65
C THR A 2 29.20 3.60 -13.35
N GLN A 3 28.85 4.83 -13.54
CA GLN A 3 27.55 5.47 -13.55
C GLN A 3 26.39 4.56 -13.96
N ARG A 4 25.40 4.43 -13.09
CA ARG A 4 24.03 4.01 -13.38
C ARG A 4 23.10 5.19 -13.12
N SER A 5 23.20 6.23 -13.95
CA SER A 5 22.34 7.41 -13.85
C SER A 5 21.38 7.61 -15.04
N ASP A 6 21.29 6.65 -15.97
CA ASP A 6 20.59 6.89 -17.25
C ASP A 6 19.54 5.83 -17.58
N LEU A 7 18.69 5.43 -16.62
CA LEU A 7 17.73 4.36 -16.90
C LEU A 7 16.25 4.78 -16.82
N PHE A 8 15.93 6.07 -16.75
CA PHE A 8 14.54 6.52 -16.80
C PHE A 8 14.36 7.70 -17.75
N ASP A 9 14.47 7.43 -19.06
CA ASP A 9 13.93 8.33 -20.06
C ASP A 9 12.39 8.15 -20.09
N PHE A 10 11.69 8.94 -19.26
CA PHE A 10 10.24 9.02 -19.31
C PHE A 10 9.81 9.78 -20.57
N LYS A 11 9.34 9.07 -21.60
CA LYS A 11 8.66 9.70 -22.72
C LYS A 11 7.30 10.26 -22.25
N ALA A 12 7.30 11.53 -21.84
CA ALA A 12 6.08 12.30 -21.70
C ALA A 12 5.56 12.64 -23.13
N SER A 13 4.64 11.84 -23.67
CA SER A 13 3.91 12.21 -24.88
C SER A 13 2.69 13.04 -24.47
N ALA A 14 2.85 14.37 -24.49
CA ALA A 14 1.73 15.28 -24.49
C ALA A 14 1.13 15.28 -25.90
N LEU A 15 0.06 14.52 -26.11
CA LEU A 15 -0.77 14.64 -27.32
C LEU A 15 -2.18 15.03 -26.91
N SER A 16 -2.65 16.07 -27.59
CA SER A 16 -3.97 16.69 -27.52
C SER A 16 -5.10 15.72 -27.83
N ASP A 17 -6.22 15.94 -27.15
CA ASP A 17 -7.52 15.32 -27.43
C ASP A 17 -7.87 15.49 -28.91
N ASP A 18 -7.96 14.40 -29.65
CA ASP A 18 -8.64 14.35 -30.93
C ASP A 18 -9.56 13.12 -30.96
N ASP A 19 -10.86 13.39 -30.80
CA ASP A 19 -11.94 12.42 -30.81
C ASP A 19 -12.27 11.99 -32.25
N SER A 20 -11.55 11.00 -32.79
CA SER A 20 -12.02 10.38 -34.03
C SER A 20 -11.47 8.97 -34.26
N TRP A 21 -11.99 7.98 -33.56
CA TRP A 21 -11.88 6.56 -33.97
C TRP A 21 -13.09 5.76 -33.46
N HIS A 22 -14.23 5.94 -34.11
CA HIS A 22 -15.26 4.92 -34.13
C HIS A 22 -15.05 4.01 -35.33
N GLN A 23 -15.18 2.69 -35.08
CA GLN A 23 -15.27 1.56 -36.02
C GLN A 23 -13.98 0.75 -36.21
N ASN A 24 -13.84 -0.26 -35.35
CA ASN A 24 -13.62 -1.66 -35.75
C ASN A 24 -13.78 -2.59 -34.55
N GLN A 25 -15.02 -3.05 -34.32
CA GLN A 25 -15.28 -4.22 -33.48
C GLN A 25 -15.51 -5.40 -34.42
N SER A 26 -14.57 -6.33 -34.49
CA SER A 26 -14.87 -7.71 -34.85
C SER A 26 -13.75 -8.63 -34.41
N ASP A 27 -14.13 -9.66 -33.66
CA ASP A 27 -13.49 -10.95 -33.46
C ASP A 27 -12.12 -11.02 -32.81
N PHE A 28 -12.10 -11.09 -31.48
CA PHE A 28 -11.12 -11.90 -30.74
C PHE A 28 -11.83 -12.66 -29.62
N GLY A 29 -11.58 -13.99 -29.59
CA GLY A 29 -12.19 -14.91 -28.63
C GLY A 29 -11.89 -14.55 -27.18
N ALA A 30 -12.89 -13.96 -26.53
CA ALA A 30 -12.76 -13.24 -25.27
C ALA A 30 -12.91 -14.07 -24.00
N ASP A 31 -13.06 -15.42 -24.07
CA ASP A 31 -13.61 -16.16 -22.94
C ASP A 31 -12.63 -17.04 -22.15
N ALA A 32 -11.40 -17.26 -22.63
CA ALA A 32 -10.46 -18.17 -21.95
C ALA A 32 -9.65 -17.49 -20.82
N ASP A 33 -9.22 -16.26 -21.02
CA ASP A 33 -8.25 -15.58 -20.12
C ASP A 33 -8.92 -14.99 -18.86
N GLY A 34 -10.12 -14.44 -18.98
CA GLY A 34 -10.88 -13.92 -17.83
C GLY A 34 -11.24 -15.01 -16.82
N ALA A 35 -11.56 -16.22 -17.30
CA ALA A 35 -11.85 -17.37 -16.44
C ALA A 35 -10.60 -17.91 -15.72
N GLN A 36 -9.43 -17.67 -16.26
CA GLN A 36 -8.16 -18.09 -15.65
C GLN A 36 -7.73 -17.13 -14.54
N LEU A 37 -7.83 -15.82 -14.78
CA LEU A 37 -7.60 -14.77 -13.76
C LEU A 37 -8.61 -14.92 -12.60
N ASP A 38 -9.87 -15.20 -12.88
CA ASP A 38 -10.89 -15.52 -11.87
C ASP A 38 -10.54 -16.78 -11.05
N ARG A 39 -9.92 -17.79 -11.65
CA ARG A 39 -9.45 -18.99 -10.94
C ARG A 39 -8.26 -18.71 -10.05
N GLU A 40 -7.35 -17.85 -10.49
CA GLU A 40 -6.18 -17.42 -9.71
C GLU A 40 -6.58 -16.56 -8.53
N GLU A 41 -7.55 -15.65 -8.70
CA GLU A 41 -8.14 -14.89 -7.60
C GLU A 41 -8.86 -15.80 -6.58
N ARG A 42 -9.57 -16.82 -7.05
CA ARG A 42 -10.16 -17.86 -6.16
C ARG A 42 -9.08 -18.62 -5.41
N ALA A 43 -7.98 -18.93 -6.06
CA ALA A 43 -6.84 -19.58 -5.43
C ALA A 43 -6.14 -18.64 -4.44
N ALA A 44 -6.07 -17.33 -4.70
CA ALA A 44 -5.55 -16.35 -3.77
C ALA A 44 -6.43 -16.17 -2.52
N MET A 45 -7.77 -16.19 -2.66
CA MET A 45 -8.69 -16.15 -1.52
C MET A 45 -8.68 -17.43 -0.68
N ARG A 46 -8.43 -18.59 -1.29
CA ARG A 46 -8.24 -19.86 -0.55
C ARG A 46 -6.99 -19.85 0.34
N ARG A 47 -6.10 -18.90 0.13
CA ARG A 47 -4.82 -18.75 0.86
C ARG A 47 -4.90 -17.80 2.06
N VAL A 48 -6.02 -17.09 2.24
CA VAL A 48 -6.23 -16.29 3.46
C VAL A 48 -6.56 -17.27 4.61
N PRO A 49 -5.81 -17.26 5.72
CA PRO A 49 -6.03 -18.18 6.83
C PRO A 49 -7.48 -18.10 7.33
N GLY A 50 -8.18 -19.24 7.28
CA GLY A 50 -9.58 -19.35 7.71
C GLY A 50 -10.64 -19.14 6.62
N LEU A 51 -10.25 -18.93 5.35
CA LEU A 51 -11.17 -18.82 4.19
C LEU A 51 -11.23 -20.12 3.35
N SER A 52 -10.36 -21.09 3.63
CA SER A 52 -10.38 -22.40 2.98
C SER A 52 -11.58 -23.22 3.44
N THR A 53 -12.29 -23.85 2.50
CA THR A 53 -13.39 -24.79 2.76
C THR A 53 -12.91 -26.20 3.09
N GLU A 54 -11.62 -26.48 2.97
CA GLU A 54 -11.02 -27.75 3.36
C GLU A 54 -10.31 -27.57 4.70
N LEU A 55 -10.69 -28.41 5.67
CA LEU A 55 -9.98 -28.62 6.93
C LEU A 55 -8.59 -29.20 6.62
N GLN A 56 -7.65 -28.36 6.17
CA GLN A 56 -6.26 -28.73 6.11
C GLN A 56 -5.46 -27.90 7.10
N ASP A 57 -4.60 -28.61 7.78
CA ASP A 57 -3.71 -28.23 8.85
C ASP A 57 -3.14 -26.79 8.72
N ILE A 58 -3.33 -26.02 9.76
CA ILE A 58 -3.05 -24.56 9.84
C ILE A 58 -1.53 -24.27 9.87
N THR A 59 -0.68 -25.27 9.70
CA THR A 59 0.78 -25.14 9.89
C THR A 59 1.57 -24.77 8.64
N GLU A 60 1.01 -24.78 7.45
CA GLU A 60 1.71 -24.43 6.21
C GLU A 60 0.90 -23.47 5.32
N LEU A 61 0.55 -22.31 5.84
CA LEU A 61 0.23 -21.19 4.98
C LEU A 61 1.51 -20.45 4.65
N GLU A 62 2.26 -21.02 3.72
CA GLU A 62 3.10 -20.19 2.87
C GLU A 62 2.19 -19.14 2.23
N TYR A 63 2.23 -17.92 2.75
CA TYR A 63 1.97 -16.74 1.97
C TYR A 63 2.91 -16.88 0.76
N ARG A 64 2.43 -17.40 -0.35
CA ARG A 64 3.11 -17.19 -1.62
C ARG A 64 3.05 -15.69 -1.81
N GLN A 65 4.15 -15.05 -1.43
CA GLN A 65 4.47 -13.68 -1.82
C GLN A 65 3.97 -13.54 -3.26
N LEU A 66 3.20 -12.50 -3.49
CA LEU A 66 2.92 -12.08 -4.85
C LEU A 66 4.28 -12.00 -5.54
N ARG A 67 4.65 -13.00 -6.35
CA ARG A 67 5.85 -12.89 -7.17
C ARG A 67 5.51 -11.89 -8.25
N LEU A 68 5.73 -10.64 -7.94
CA LEU A 68 5.70 -9.54 -8.88
C LEU A 68 7.09 -9.49 -9.48
N GLU A 69 7.36 -10.28 -10.51
CA GLU A 69 8.73 -10.38 -11.02
C GLU A 69 9.04 -9.21 -11.93
N ARG A 70 8.17 -8.89 -12.90
CA ARG A 70 8.37 -7.85 -13.92
C ARG A 70 7.15 -6.95 -14.01
N VAL A 71 7.30 -5.68 -13.66
CA VAL A 71 6.16 -4.79 -13.54
C VAL A 71 6.27 -3.55 -14.44
N VAL A 72 5.11 -3.11 -14.94
CA VAL A 72 4.93 -1.81 -15.57
C VAL A 72 4.07 -0.95 -14.64
N LEU A 73 4.51 0.29 -14.44
CA LEU A 73 3.81 1.25 -13.59
C LEU A 73 2.88 2.13 -14.43
N CYS A 74 1.74 2.52 -13.88
CA CYS A 74 0.90 3.51 -14.52
C CYS A 74 0.28 4.47 -13.50
N GLY A 75 0.11 5.72 -13.88
CA GLY A 75 -0.45 6.77 -13.03
C GLY A 75 -1.34 7.74 -13.78
N VAL A 76 -2.31 8.30 -13.06
CA VAL A 76 -3.12 9.44 -13.52
C VAL A 76 -2.74 10.65 -12.67
N TRP A 77 -2.30 11.69 -13.34
CA TRP A 77 -1.96 12.95 -12.71
C TRP A 77 -3.11 13.93 -12.88
N THR A 78 -3.68 14.38 -11.78
CA THR A 78 -4.85 15.27 -11.76
C THR A 78 -4.52 16.69 -11.35
N GLU A 79 -3.63 16.85 -10.37
CA GLU A 79 -3.26 18.12 -9.74
C GLU A 79 -1.74 18.22 -9.56
N GLY A 80 -1.23 19.42 -9.36
CA GLY A 80 0.21 19.66 -9.17
C GLY A 80 0.98 19.79 -10.47
N THR A 81 2.29 19.70 -10.38
CA THR A 81 3.25 19.85 -11.48
C THR A 81 3.58 18.51 -12.16
N VAL A 82 4.28 18.57 -13.29
CA VAL A 82 4.85 17.35 -13.94
C VAL A 82 5.86 16.67 -13.01
N GLU A 83 6.62 17.48 -12.26
CA GLU A 83 7.62 16.99 -11.31
C GLU A 83 6.97 16.23 -10.15
N ASP A 84 5.78 16.66 -9.70
CA ASP A 84 5.01 15.92 -8.68
C ASP A 84 4.55 14.55 -9.19
N ALA A 85 4.14 14.46 -10.45
CA ALA A 85 3.74 13.21 -11.08
C ALA A 85 4.94 12.26 -11.23
N ASP A 86 6.09 12.79 -11.67
CA ASP A 86 7.34 12.05 -11.76
C ASP A 86 7.80 11.54 -10.40
N ASN A 87 7.75 12.37 -9.37
CA ASN A 87 8.10 11.97 -8.01
C ASN A 87 7.17 10.87 -7.48
N SER A 88 5.87 10.92 -7.80
CA SER A 88 4.91 9.89 -7.40
C SER A 88 5.21 8.53 -8.05
N ILE A 89 5.52 8.52 -9.34
CA ILE A 89 5.88 7.27 -10.05
C ILE A 89 7.23 6.73 -9.60
N ARG A 90 8.22 7.59 -9.31
CA ARG A 90 9.51 7.15 -8.73
C ARG A 90 9.33 6.54 -7.35
N GLU A 91 8.46 7.11 -6.52
CA GLU A 91 8.11 6.52 -5.23
C GLU A 91 7.41 5.17 -5.41
N LEU A 92 6.48 5.06 -6.37
CA LEU A 92 5.82 3.78 -6.69
C LEU A 92 6.82 2.74 -7.18
N ALA A 93 7.83 3.15 -7.97
CA ALA A 93 8.91 2.27 -8.42
C ALA A 93 9.72 1.74 -7.22
N ALA A 94 10.11 2.62 -6.30
CA ALA A 94 10.84 2.22 -5.09
C ALA A 94 10.00 1.29 -4.18
N LEU A 95 8.67 1.49 -4.13
CA LEU A 95 7.74 0.56 -3.44
C LEU A 95 7.73 -0.81 -4.12
N ALA A 96 7.63 -0.85 -5.45
CA ALA A 96 7.63 -2.09 -6.22
C ALA A 96 8.95 -2.87 -6.06
N GLU A 97 10.09 -2.18 -6.11
CA GLU A 97 11.40 -2.76 -5.85
C GLU A 97 11.54 -3.30 -4.42
N THR A 98 10.99 -2.58 -3.43
CA THR A 98 10.93 -3.05 -2.04
C THR A 98 10.10 -4.33 -1.90
N ALA A 99 9.05 -4.49 -2.68
CA ALA A 99 8.27 -5.72 -2.75
C ALA A 99 8.96 -6.87 -3.51
N GLY A 100 10.15 -6.62 -4.06
CA GLY A 100 10.95 -7.60 -4.80
C GLY A 100 10.66 -7.65 -6.30
N SER A 101 10.03 -6.62 -6.86
CA SER A 101 9.71 -6.52 -8.29
C SER A 101 10.82 -5.84 -9.08
N THR A 102 10.90 -6.14 -10.37
CA THR A 102 11.73 -5.41 -11.34
C THR A 102 10.84 -4.47 -12.15
N VAL A 103 11.04 -3.16 -12.02
CA VAL A 103 10.30 -2.15 -12.76
C VAL A 103 10.89 -2.02 -14.17
N LEU A 104 10.06 -2.22 -15.20
CA LEU A 104 10.46 -2.20 -16.60
C LEU A 104 10.18 -0.85 -17.27
N ALA A 105 8.99 -0.28 -17.01
CA ALA A 105 8.55 0.98 -17.59
C ALA A 105 7.52 1.68 -16.70
N GLY A 106 7.26 2.96 -16.96
CA GLY A 106 6.21 3.73 -16.32
C GLY A 106 5.48 4.62 -17.32
N LEU A 107 4.15 4.69 -17.19
CA LEU A 107 3.28 5.55 -18.00
C LEU A 107 2.49 6.49 -17.11
N ILE A 108 2.48 7.77 -17.45
CA ILE A 108 1.68 8.78 -16.76
C ILE A 108 0.70 9.41 -17.76
N GLN A 109 -0.50 9.66 -17.30
CA GLN A 109 -1.51 10.39 -18.08
C GLN A 109 -2.02 11.58 -17.29
N ARG A 110 -2.01 12.78 -17.87
CA ARG A 110 -2.68 13.95 -17.30
C ARG A 110 -4.17 13.87 -17.58
N ARG A 111 -4.99 13.99 -16.53
CA ARG A 111 -6.46 14.08 -16.63
C ARG A 111 -6.99 14.94 -15.48
N GLN A 112 -8.18 15.51 -15.65
CA GLN A 112 -8.88 16.23 -14.57
C GLN A 112 -9.36 15.27 -13.45
N ARG A 113 -9.65 14.03 -13.81
CA ARG A 113 -10.01 12.94 -12.87
C ARG A 113 -9.71 11.58 -13.52
N PRO A 114 -9.43 10.55 -12.73
CA PRO A 114 -9.29 9.18 -13.25
C PRO A 114 -10.54 8.76 -14.03
N ASP A 115 -10.35 7.96 -15.06
CA ASP A 115 -11.45 7.39 -15.82
C ASP A 115 -12.29 6.46 -14.93
N THR A 116 -13.61 6.54 -15.05
CA THR A 116 -14.53 5.75 -14.22
C THR A 116 -14.52 4.26 -14.57
N SER A 117 -14.13 3.91 -15.78
CA SER A 117 -14.12 2.54 -16.29
C SER A 117 -12.75 1.90 -16.11
N THR A 118 -11.70 2.49 -16.66
CA THR A 118 -10.37 1.88 -16.78
C THR A 118 -9.27 2.60 -15.99
N PHE A 119 -9.61 3.60 -15.14
CA PHE A 119 -8.67 4.46 -14.43
C PHE A 119 -7.86 5.37 -15.38
N LEU A 120 -7.23 4.81 -16.40
CA LEU A 120 -6.62 5.52 -17.53
C LEU A 120 -7.70 5.77 -18.62
N GLY A 121 -7.46 6.72 -19.52
CA GLY A 121 -8.29 6.83 -20.74
C GLY A 121 -8.11 5.60 -21.63
N SER A 122 -9.13 5.25 -22.40
CA SER A 122 -9.15 4.04 -23.23
C SER A 122 -7.94 3.92 -24.17
N GLY A 123 -7.55 5.01 -24.85
CA GLY A 123 -6.35 5.04 -25.70
C GLY A 123 -5.06 4.78 -24.90
N LYS A 124 -4.93 5.37 -23.70
CA LYS A 124 -3.75 5.16 -22.85
C LYS A 124 -3.71 3.75 -22.24
N ALA A 125 -4.88 3.14 -21.99
CA ALA A 125 -4.96 1.75 -21.57
C ALA A 125 -4.49 0.78 -22.68
N ILE A 126 -4.75 1.10 -23.95
CA ILE A 126 -4.23 0.34 -25.09
C ILE A 126 -2.70 0.50 -25.20
N GLU A 127 -2.20 1.73 -25.07
CA GLU A 127 -0.75 2.00 -25.05
C GLU A 127 -0.07 1.22 -23.90
N LEU A 128 -0.68 1.20 -22.72
CA LEU A 128 -0.19 0.42 -21.58
C LEU A 128 -0.13 -1.08 -21.92
N ARG A 129 -1.14 -1.64 -22.59
CA ARG A 129 -1.14 -3.02 -23.05
C ARG A 129 0.04 -3.29 -24.01
N ASP A 130 0.26 -2.38 -24.96
CA ASP A 130 1.31 -2.55 -25.94
C ASP A 130 2.72 -2.50 -25.29
N VAL A 131 2.90 -1.65 -24.28
CA VAL A 131 4.12 -1.62 -23.45
C VAL A 131 4.28 -2.91 -22.63
N VAL A 132 3.20 -3.40 -22.00
CA VAL A 132 3.23 -4.68 -21.25
C VAL A 132 3.67 -5.83 -22.14
N ILE A 133 3.18 -5.89 -23.37
CA ILE A 133 3.57 -6.94 -24.34
C ILE A 133 5.03 -6.76 -24.78
N ALA A 134 5.44 -5.53 -25.11
CA ALA A 134 6.79 -5.24 -25.60
C ALA A 134 7.87 -5.55 -24.54
N GLU A 135 7.61 -5.15 -23.30
CA GLU A 135 8.52 -5.36 -22.16
C GLU A 135 8.41 -6.77 -21.56
N GLY A 136 7.35 -7.51 -21.89
CA GLY A 136 7.05 -8.83 -21.32
C GLY A 136 6.79 -8.75 -19.81
N ALA A 137 6.03 -7.74 -19.37
CA ALA A 137 5.65 -7.61 -17.98
C ALA A 137 4.54 -8.60 -17.62
N ASP A 138 4.54 -9.06 -16.38
CA ASP A 138 3.54 -9.97 -15.82
C ASP A 138 2.47 -9.25 -14.98
N THR A 139 2.76 -8.02 -14.56
CA THR A 139 1.89 -7.25 -13.68
C THR A 139 1.94 -5.76 -14.01
N VAL A 140 0.81 -5.07 -13.85
CA VAL A 140 0.70 -3.61 -13.88
C VAL A 140 0.41 -3.11 -12.48
N ILE A 141 1.11 -2.06 -12.05
CA ILE A 141 0.88 -1.39 -10.78
C ILE A 141 0.40 0.03 -11.04
N CYS A 142 -0.77 0.38 -10.51
CA CYS A 142 -1.39 1.69 -10.66
C CYS A 142 -1.07 2.61 -9.48
N ASP A 143 -0.70 3.86 -9.77
CA ASP A 143 -0.46 4.91 -8.78
C ASP A 143 -1.78 5.56 -8.35
N GLY A 144 -2.49 4.88 -7.48
CA GLY A 144 -3.79 5.31 -6.96
C GLY A 144 -4.62 4.10 -6.54
N GLU A 145 -5.70 4.34 -5.84
CA GLU A 145 -6.64 3.29 -5.45
C GLU A 145 -7.62 2.98 -6.59
N LEU A 146 -7.73 1.72 -6.96
CA LEU A 146 -8.64 1.25 -7.99
C LEU A 146 -9.96 0.74 -7.40
N SER A 147 -11.07 1.15 -7.99
CA SER A 147 -12.32 0.43 -7.75
C SER A 147 -12.25 -0.99 -8.33
N PRO A 148 -13.04 -1.94 -7.80
CA PRO A 148 -13.08 -3.30 -8.35
C PRO A 148 -13.44 -3.36 -9.83
N GLY A 149 -14.27 -2.42 -10.30
CA GLY A 149 -14.65 -2.29 -11.72
C GLY A 149 -13.50 -1.82 -12.59
N GLN A 150 -12.81 -0.76 -12.16
CA GLN A 150 -11.64 -0.22 -12.87
C GLN A 150 -10.52 -1.26 -13.00
N ARG A 151 -10.22 -1.97 -11.91
CA ARG A 151 -9.20 -3.02 -11.93
C ARG A 151 -9.50 -4.07 -12.99
N ARG A 152 -10.72 -4.63 -13.01
CA ARG A 152 -11.12 -5.64 -13.98
C ARG A 152 -11.10 -5.12 -15.42
N ALA A 153 -11.70 -3.95 -15.65
CA ALA A 153 -11.71 -3.36 -16.97
C ALA A 153 -10.30 -3.10 -17.50
N LEU A 154 -9.37 -2.73 -16.62
CA LEU A 154 -7.97 -2.56 -17.01
C LEU A 154 -7.28 -3.91 -17.24
N GLU A 155 -7.50 -4.93 -16.39
CA GLU A 155 -7.04 -6.31 -16.59
C GLU A 155 -7.55 -6.89 -17.92
N ASP A 156 -8.82 -6.61 -18.27
CA ASP A 156 -9.41 -7.02 -19.55
C ASP A 156 -8.70 -6.40 -20.76
N VAL A 157 -8.15 -5.19 -20.62
CA VAL A 157 -7.39 -4.52 -21.69
C VAL A 157 -5.96 -5.00 -21.75
N VAL A 158 -5.24 -4.99 -20.61
CA VAL A 158 -3.79 -5.26 -20.55
C VAL A 158 -3.45 -6.74 -20.57
N LYS A 159 -4.41 -7.60 -20.24
CA LYS A 159 -4.29 -9.08 -20.20
C LYS A 159 -3.27 -9.63 -19.21
N VAL A 160 -2.84 -8.81 -18.26
CA VAL A 160 -2.00 -9.18 -17.13
C VAL A 160 -2.64 -8.71 -15.84
N LYS A 161 -2.14 -9.19 -14.72
CA LYS A 161 -2.62 -8.79 -13.39
C LYS A 161 -2.46 -7.29 -13.18
N VAL A 162 -3.47 -6.66 -12.57
CA VAL A 162 -3.43 -5.26 -12.16
C VAL A 162 -3.58 -5.15 -10.65
N ILE A 163 -2.67 -4.45 -10.02
CA ILE A 163 -2.75 -4.10 -8.60
C ILE A 163 -2.67 -2.58 -8.45
N ASP A 164 -3.17 -2.09 -7.35
CA ASP A 164 -3.07 -0.67 -7.00
C ASP A 164 -2.01 -0.43 -5.92
N ARG A 165 -1.66 0.85 -5.70
CA ARG A 165 -0.70 1.29 -4.69
C ARG A 165 -1.03 0.74 -3.29
N THR A 166 -2.32 0.69 -2.94
CA THR A 166 -2.80 0.17 -1.65
C THR A 166 -2.47 -1.31 -1.47
N ALA A 167 -2.73 -2.13 -2.50
CA ALA A 167 -2.40 -3.55 -2.47
C ALA A 167 -0.90 -3.80 -2.35
N LEU A 168 -0.08 -3.01 -3.07
CA LEU A 168 1.38 -3.09 -3.01
C LEU A 168 1.90 -2.77 -1.61
N ILE A 169 1.44 -1.67 -0.99
CA ILE A 169 1.85 -1.29 0.37
C ILE A 169 1.43 -2.36 1.39
N LEU A 170 0.22 -2.92 1.26
CA LEU A 170 -0.25 -4.01 2.12
C LEU A 170 0.61 -5.28 2.00
N ASP A 171 1.13 -5.57 0.82
CA ASP A 171 2.02 -6.71 0.59
C ASP A 171 3.39 -6.46 1.25
N ILE A 172 3.98 -5.27 1.06
CA ILE A 172 5.23 -4.87 1.75
C ILE A 172 5.07 -4.98 3.27
N PHE A 173 3.95 -4.52 3.82
CA PHE A 173 3.69 -4.62 5.25
C PHE A 173 3.54 -6.07 5.74
N ALA A 174 2.92 -6.94 4.94
CA ALA A 174 2.81 -8.35 5.27
C ALA A 174 4.18 -9.05 5.34
N GLN A 175 5.12 -8.62 4.50
CA GLN A 175 6.50 -9.13 4.50
C GLN A 175 7.30 -8.63 5.70
N HIS A 176 7.09 -7.39 6.15
CA HIS A 176 7.87 -6.73 7.20
C HIS A 176 7.29 -6.88 8.62
N ALA A 177 6.02 -7.28 8.78
CA ALA A 177 5.39 -7.49 10.08
C ALA A 177 6.03 -8.66 10.84
N LYS A 178 6.75 -8.37 11.92
CA LYS A 178 7.43 -9.38 12.76
C LYS A 178 6.65 -9.66 14.04
N SER A 179 6.08 -8.63 14.65
CA SER A 179 5.33 -8.77 15.90
C SER A 179 3.95 -9.43 15.67
N ARG A 180 3.43 -10.07 16.72
CA ARG A 180 2.05 -10.61 16.69
C ARG A 180 1.02 -9.52 16.44
N GLU A 181 1.23 -8.35 17.02
CA GLU A 181 0.34 -7.21 16.86
C GLU A 181 0.40 -6.66 15.44
N GLY A 182 1.61 -6.40 14.90
CA GLY A 182 1.80 -5.94 13.53
C GLY A 182 1.18 -6.90 12.51
N LYS A 183 1.37 -8.21 12.67
CA LYS A 183 0.73 -9.22 11.81
C LYS A 183 -0.79 -9.16 11.85
N ALA A 184 -1.38 -9.01 13.05
CA ALA A 184 -2.83 -8.90 13.20
C ALA A 184 -3.38 -7.61 12.58
N GLN A 185 -2.65 -6.51 12.69
CA GLN A 185 -3.00 -5.22 12.09
C GLN A 185 -2.94 -5.27 10.56
N VAL A 186 -1.87 -5.82 10.00
CA VAL A 186 -1.72 -5.99 8.54
C VAL A 186 -2.81 -6.90 7.99
N GLU A 187 -3.07 -8.05 8.62
CA GLU A 187 -4.14 -8.95 8.19
C GLU A 187 -5.52 -8.26 8.24
N LEU A 188 -5.78 -7.47 9.29
CA LEU A 188 -7.01 -6.69 9.38
C LEU A 188 -7.15 -5.71 8.22
N ALA A 189 -6.09 -4.96 7.89
CA ALA A 189 -6.06 -4.01 6.78
C ALA A 189 -6.27 -4.71 5.43
N GLN A 190 -5.60 -5.85 5.21
CA GLN A 190 -5.79 -6.67 4.01
C GLN A 190 -7.24 -7.13 3.84
N LEU A 191 -7.87 -7.59 4.92
CA LEU A 191 -9.28 -8.01 4.88
C LEU A 191 -10.24 -6.83 4.66
N GLN A 192 -9.95 -5.65 5.22
CA GLN A 192 -10.71 -4.42 4.96
C GLN A 192 -10.61 -4.01 3.49
N TYR A 193 -9.43 -4.09 2.89
CA TYR A 193 -9.20 -3.81 1.49
C TYR A 193 -9.90 -4.82 0.56
N LEU A 194 -9.87 -6.11 0.90
CA LEU A 194 -10.46 -7.18 0.10
C LEU A 194 -12.00 -7.21 0.16
N LEU A 195 -12.60 -6.92 1.32
CA LEU A 195 -14.04 -7.07 1.55
C LEU A 195 -14.94 -6.34 0.52
N PRO A 196 -14.72 -5.07 0.16
CA PRO A 196 -15.51 -4.40 -0.87
C PRO A 196 -15.23 -4.97 -2.27
N ARG A 197 -14.05 -5.52 -2.52
CA ARG A 197 -13.61 -6.09 -3.80
C ARG A 197 -14.23 -7.45 -4.11
N LEU A 198 -14.82 -8.12 -3.12
CA LEU A 198 -15.60 -9.35 -3.31
C LEU A 198 -17.00 -9.12 -3.96
N ARG A 199 -17.45 -7.89 -4.09
CA ARG A 199 -18.80 -7.58 -4.63
C ARG A 199 -18.98 -7.89 -6.11
N GLY A 200 -17.91 -7.88 -6.90
CA GLY A 200 -18.03 -8.07 -8.34
C GLY A 200 -18.09 -9.51 -8.83
N TRP A 201 -17.98 -10.50 -7.97
CA TRP A 201 -17.98 -11.93 -8.34
C TRP A 201 -19.36 -12.53 -8.53
N GLY A 202 -20.39 -12.01 -7.82
CA GLY A 202 -21.78 -12.49 -7.92
C GLY A 202 -22.42 -12.16 -9.26
N ASP A 203 -22.09 -10.99 -9.82
CA ASP A 203 -22.73 -10.49 -11.03
C ASP A 203 -22.27 -11.25 -12.30
N SER A 204 -21.03 -11.72 -12.36
CA SER A 204 -20.55 -12.50 -13.50
C SER A 204 -21.10 -13.94 -13.49
N MET A 205 -21.18 -14.57 -12.32
CA MET A 205 -21.79 -15.92 -12.21
C MET A 205 -23.31 -15.94 -12.35
N SER A 206 -23.98 -14.85 -11.94
CA SER A 206 -25.45 -14.72 -12.12
C SER A 206 -25.82 -14.60 -13.60
N ARG A 207 -25.01 -13.94 -14.43
CA ARG A 207 -25.22 -13.85 -15.88
C ARG A 207 -24.98 -15.19 -16.60
N GLN A 208 -24.02 -15.99 -16.13
CA GLN A 208 -23.76 -17.32 -16.70
C GLN A 208 -24.80 -18.37 -16.30
N ALA A 209 -25.38 -18.26 -15.08
CA ALA A 209 -26.43 -19.15 -14.62
C ALA A 209 -27.83 -18.78 -15.16
N GLY A 210 -28.03 -17.53 -15.62
CA GLY A 210 -29.30 -17.05 -16.16
C GLY A 210 -29.55 -17.43 -17.62
N GLY A 211 -28.59 -18.02 -18.33
CA GLY A 211 -28.67 -18.33 -19.76
C GLY A 211 -29.43 -19.58 -20.15
N GLN A 212 -29.92 -20.42 -19.22
CA GLN A 212 -30.54 -21.68 -19.56
C GLN A 212 -31.60 -22.12 -18.55
N VAL A 213 -32.78 -21.48 -18.53
CA VAL A 213 -34.05 -22.13 -18.18
C VAL A 213 -35.21 -21.31 -18.75
N GLY A 214 -35.61 -21.65 -19.96
CA GLY A 214 -36.99 -21.48 -20.41
C GLY A 214 -37.79 -22.68 -19.93
N GLY A 215 -38.61 -22.47 -18.91
CA GLY A 215 -39.50 -23.55 -18.42
C GLY A 215 -40.21 -23.13 -17.14
N ALA A 216 -41.52 -22.91 -17.26
CA ALA A 216 -42.44 -22.45 -16.22
C ALA A 216 -42.36 -23.28 -14.92
N ALA A 217 -42.13 -22.58 -13.80
CA ALA A 217 -42.79 -22.80 -12.50
C ALA A 217 -42.48 -21.63 -11.59
N ALA A 218 -43.51 -20.87 -11.26
CA ALA A 218 -43.49 -19.85 -10.22
C ALA A 218 -43.24 -20.51 -8.86
N GLY A 219 -42.13 -20.19 -8.20
CA GLY A 219 -41.83 -20.66 -6.87
C GLY A 219 -40.59 -19.97 -6.30
N MET A 220 -40.83 -18.99 -5.43
CA MET A 220 -39.91 -18.49 -4.39
C MET A 220 -38.40 -18.51 -4.72
N GLY A 221 -37.89 -17.33 -5.05
CA GLY A 221 -36.48 -16.88 -4.97
C GLY A 221 -35.40 -17.92 -4.73
N SER A 222 -35.05 -18.70 -5.74
CA SER A 222 -33.82 -19.50 -5.75
C SER A 222 -32.63 -18.55 -5.85
N ARG A 223 -32.05 -18.17 -4.70
CA ARG A 223 -30.70 -17.60 -4.65
C ARG A 223 -29.75 -18.61 -5.31
N GLY A 224 -29.14 -18.23 -6.43
CA GLY A 224 -28.22 -19.09 -7.14
C GLY A 224 -27.05 -19.53 -6.23
N PRO A 225 -26.46 -20.74 -6.43
CA PRO A 225 -25.39 -21.28 -5.59
C PRO A 225 -24.16 -20.37 -5.47
N GLY A 226 -23.98 -19.42 -6.41
CA GLY A 226 -22.93 -18.42 -6.36
C GLY A 226 -23.13 -17.30 -5.35
N GLU A 227 -24.38 -16.82 -5.16
CA GLU A 227 -24.68 -15.79 -4.15
C GLU A 227 -24.45 -16.31 -2.73
N THR A 228 -24.87 -17.53 -2.45
CA THR A 228 -24.69 -18.16 -1.14
C THR A 228 -23.21 -18.31 -0.77
N LYS A 229 -22.36 -18.62 -1.74
CA LYS A 229 -20.92 -18.80 -1.50
C LYS A 229 -20.23 -17.47 -1.19
N ILE A 230 -20.54 -16.40 -1.93
CA ILE A 230 -20.00 -15.04 -1.67
C ILE A 230 -20.49 -14.51 -0.32
N GLU A 231 -21.73 -14.74 0.02
CA GLU A 231 -22.29 -14.30 1.31
C GLU A 231 -21.61 -15.03 2.48
N LEU A 232 -21.33 -16.32 2.34
CA LEU A 232 -20.56 -17.10 3.30
C LEU A 232 -19.12 -16.60 3.43
N ASP A 233 -18.45 -16.30 2.32
CA ASP A 233 -17.08 -15.80 2.34
C ASP A 233 -17.00 -14.39 2.97
N ARG A 234 -17.97 -13.51 2.68
CA ARG A 234 -18.10 -12.21 3.36
C ARG A 234 -18.33 -12.35 4.86
N ARG A 235 -19.16 -13.31 5.27
CA ARG A 235 -19.41 -13.56 6.68
C ARG A 235 -18.13 -14.03 7.37
N ARG A 236 -17.40 -14.97 6.79
CA ARG A 236 -16.11 -15.46 7.32
C ARG A 236 -15.09 -14.34 7.45
N ILE A 237 -14.97 -13.46 6.43
CA ILE A 237 -14.08 -12.30 6.50
C ILE A 237 -14.49 -11.38 7.64
N ARG A 238 -15.78 -11.04 7.78
CA ARG A 238 -16.25 -10.19 8.87
C ARG A 238 -15.99 -10.81 10.25
N ASP A 239 -16.21 -12.12 10.39
CA ASP A 239 -15.96 -12.84 11.63
C ASP A 239 -14.45 -12.83 11.95
N ARG A 240 -13.58 -13.02 10.94
CA ARG A 240 -12.13 -12.92 11.09
C ARG A 240 -11.68 -11.51 11.48
N MET A 241 -12.20 -10.48 10.82
CA MET A 241 -11.95 -9.08 11.17
C MET A 241 -12.39 -8.76 12.62
N ALA A 242 -13.54 -9.25 13.03
CA ALA A 242 -14.03 -9.07 14.40
C ALA A 242 -13.12 -9.77 15.42
N LYS A 243 -12.59 -10.94 15.09
CA LYS A 243 -11.61 -11.65 15.93
C LYS A 243 -10.30 -10.87 16.03
N LEU A 244 -9.75 -10.41 14.92
CA LEU A 244 -8.51 -9.62 14.88
C LEU A 244 -8.64 -8.33 15.69
N ARG A 245 -9.75 -7.59 15.53
CA ARG A 245 -10.01 -6.38 16.35
C ARG A 245 -10.00 -6.68 17.85
N ARG A 246 -10.59 -7.81 18.27
CA ARG A 246 -10.55 -8.24 19.69
C ARG A 246 -9.13 -8.61 20.14
N GLU A 247 -8.36 -9.27 19.29
CA GLU A 247 -6.96 -9.63 19.58
C GLU A 247 -6.09 -8.37 19.73
N ILE A 248 -6.21 -7.40 18.83
CA ILE A 248 -5.51 -6.10 18.91
C ILE A 248 -5.92 -5.33 20.18
N ALA A 249 -7.21 -5.26 20.47
CA ALA A 249 -7.73 -4.61 21.68
C ALA A 249 -7.22 -5.28 22.97
N ALA A 250 -7.07 -6.61 22.97
CA ALA A 250 -6.55 -7.35 24.12
C ALA A 250 -5.04 -7.08 24.38
N MET A 251 -4.29 -6.59 23.38
CA MET A 251 -2.88 -6.20 23.53
C MET A 251 -2.68 -4.77 24.07
N ALA A 252 -3.72 -3.91 23.95
CA ALA A 252 -3.67 -2.51 24.39
C ALA A 252 -3.32 -2.33 25.90
N PRO A 253 -3.83 -3.11 26.88
CA PRO A 253 -3.50 -2.93 28.29
C PRO A 253 -2.02 -3.08 28.59
N ALA A 254 -1.31 -3.98 27.91
CA ALA A 254 0.13 -4.17 28.10
C ALA A 254 0.92 -2.93 27.64
N ARG A 255 0.50 -2.27 26.56
CA ARG A 255 1.11 -1.01 26.10
C ARG A 255 0.86 0.11 27.11
N VAL A 256 -0.39 0.28 27.55
CA VAL A 256 -0.75 1.28 28.57
C VAL A 256 0.08 1.10 29.84
N THR A 257 0.26 -0.13 30.31
CA THR A 257 1.08 -0.42 31.50
C THR A 257 2.54 -0.02 31.30
N LYS A 258 3.14 -0.33 30.15
CA LYS A 258 4.52 0.07 29.82
C LYS A 258 4.66 1.59 29.74
N ARG A 259 3.69 2.30 29.14
CA ARG A 259 3.66 3.77 29.06
C ARG A 259 3.52 4.40 30.44
N ALA A 260 2.58 3.89 31.28
CA ALA A 260 2.37 4.38 32.64
C ALA A 260 3.64 4.18 33.52
N SER A 261 4.40 3.13 33.30
CA SER A 261 5.69 2.92 33.96
C SER A 261 6.73 3.98 33.57
N ARG A 262 6.83 4.32 32.27
CA ARG A 262 7.72 5.40 31.79
C ARG A 262 7.33 6.75 32.40
N LYS A 263 6.04 7.10 32.37
CA LYS A 263 5.53 8.36 32.95
C LYS A 263 5.79 8.44 34.46
N ARG A 264 5.60 7.35 35.21
CA ARG A 264 5.88 7.33 36.67
C ARG A 264 7.36 7.53 37.00
N ASN A 265 8.24 7.02 36.16
CA ASN A 265 9.69 7.16 36.33
C ASN A 265 10.24 8.47 35.74
N ALA A 266 9.37 9.38 35.30
CA ALA A 266 9.71 10.65 34.67
C ALA A 266 10.79 10.51 33.55
N ILE A 267 10.71 9.41 32.79
CA ILE A 267 11.61 9.16 31.64
C ILE A 267 10.99 9.81 30.42
N PRO A 268 11.60 10.87 29.86
CA PRO A 268 11.11 11.50 28.64
C PRO A 268 11.07 10.52 27.48
N SER A 269 10.04 10.64 26.66
CA SER A 269 9.85 9.81 25.46
C SER A 269 9.94 10.68 24.19
N VAL A 270 10.78 10.27 23.27
CA VAL A 270 10.96 10.94 21.99
C VAL A 270 10.58 9.99 20.87
N ALA A 271 9.62 10.38 20.03
CA ALA A 271 9.23 9.65 18.85
C ALA A 271 10.03 10.12 17.63
N ILE A 272 10.60 9.18 16.88
CA ILE A 272 11.27 9.49 15.60
C ILE A 272 10.26 9.21 14.49
N ALA A 273 9.81 10.25 13.82
CA ALA A 273 8.87 10.17 12.72
C ALA A 273 9.47 10.77 11.44
N GLY A 274 8.86 10.52 10.32
CA GLY A 274 9.29 11.06 9.04
C GLY A 274 9.01 10.11 7.88
N TYR A 275 9.29 10.57 6.68
CA TYR A 275 9.02 9.82 5.46
C TYR A 275 9.80 8.50 5.40
N THR A 276 9.35 7.55 4.56
CA THR A 276 10.12 6.32 4.31
C THR A 276 11.50 6.65 3.77
N ASN A 277 12.49 5.86 4.17
CA ASN A 277 13.89 6.06 3.78
C ASN A 277 14.52 7.43 4.15
N ALA A 278 13.88 8.24 5.01
CA ALA A 278 14.46 9.50 5.49
C ALA A 278 15.64 9.29 6.47
N GLY A 279 15.90 8.05 6.90
CA GLY A 279 17.01 7.70 7.78
C GLY A 279 16.65 7.62 9.28
N LYS A 280 15.38 7.41 9.63
CA LYS A 280 14.90 7.29 11.01
C LYS A 280 15.63 6.21 11.81
N SER A 281 15.68 4.99 11.30
CA SER A 281 16.35 3.86 11.97
C SER A 281 17.88 4.02 12.02
N SER A 282 18.46 4.70 11.02
CA SER A 282 19.88 5.07 11.04
C SER A 282 20.17 6.07 12.15
N LEU A 283 19.31 7.08 12.32
CA LEU A 283 19.41 8.06 13.40
C LEU A 283 19.26 7.40 14.77
N LEU A 284 18.25 6.52 14.92
CA LEU A 284 18.08 5.73 16.14
C LEU A 284 19.36 4.95 16.49
N ASN A 285 19.94 4.22 15.54
CA ASN A 285 21.16 3.46 15.75
C ASN A 285 22.33 4.35 16.17
N ARG A 286 22.47 5.50 15.53
CA ARG A 286 23.55 6.44 15.85
C ARG A 286 23.43 7.03 17.26
N LEU A 287 22.21 7.33 17.69
CA LEU A 287 21.95 7.92 19.01
C LEU A 287 21.99 6.90 20.15
N THR A 288 21.68 5.63 19.88
CA THR A 288 21.54 4.62 20.94
C THR A 288 22.62 3.55 20.92
N GLY A 289 23.44 3.48 19.87
CA GLY A 289 24.37 2.36 19.65
C GLY A 289 23.67 1.03 19.39
N ALA A 290 22.35 1.04 19.15
CA ALA A 290 21.57 -0.16 18.88
C ALA A 290 21.86 -0.67 17.47
N GLY A 291 22.06 -1.96 17.29
CA GLY A 291 22.23 -2.60 15.96
C GLY A 291 20.88 -2.93 15.32
N VAL A 292 19.99 -1.95 15.18
CA VAL A 292 18.73 -2.15 14.42
C VAL A 292 19.07 -2.30 12.95
N LEU A 293 18.47 -3.28 12.29
CA LEU A 293 18.67 -3.51 10.86
C LEU A 293 18.25 -2.26 10.08
N VAL A 294 19.18 -1.70 9.31
CA VAL A 294 18.93 -0.57 8.41
C VAL A 294 19.05 -1.10 6.99
N GLU A 295 17.96 -1.07 6.26
CA GLU A 295 17.90 -1.43 4.85
C GLU A 295 17.52 -0.20 4.02
N ASN A 296 18.06 -0.10 2.80
CA ASN A 296 17.66 0.91 1.83
C ASN A 296 16.33 0.52 1.16
N ALA A 297 15.34 0.14 1.98
CA ALA A 297 14.03 -0.30 1.54
C ALA A 297 12.97 0.60 2.18
N LEU A 298 11.89 0.86 1.45
CA LEU A 298 10.75 1.58 2.00
C LEU A 298 10.06 0.68 3.04
N PHE A 299 9.58 1.27 4.14
CA PHE A 299 8.93 0.53 5.23
C PHE A 299 9.80 -0.57 5.90
N ALA A 300 11.12 -0.38 5.97
CA ALA A 300 12.02 -1.30 6.67
C ALA A 300 11.63 -1.50 8.15
N THR A 301 11.05 -0.49 8.78
CA THR A 301 10.50 -0.55 10.15
C THR A 301 8.98 -0.47 10.10
N LEU A 302 8.30 -1.53 10.54
CA LEU A 302 6.85 -1.58 10.71
C LEU A 302 6.47 -1.61 12.20
N ASP A 303 7.15 -2.43 12.98
CA ASP A 303 6.93 -2.54 14.41
C ASP A 303 7.73 -1.45 15.16
N PRO A 304 7.10 -0.67 16.05
CA PRO A 304 7.81 0.38 16.77
C PRO A 304 8.90 -0.20 17.66
N THR A 305 10.08 0.36 17.53
CA THR A 305 11.25 -0.08 18.31
C THR A 305 11.61 0.99 19.34
N VAL A 306 11.41 0.68 20.62
CA VAL A 306 11.77 1.57 21.74
C VAL A 306 13.17 1.25 22.25
N ARG A 307 14.02 2.25 22.35
CA ARG A 307 15.38 2.16 22.88
C ARG A 307 15.61 3.21 23.96
N ARG A 308 16.37 2.81 24.98
CA ARG A 308 16.86 3.73 26.01
C ARG A 308 18.13 4.40 25.50
N ALA A 309 18.22 5.70 25.71
CA ALA A 309 19.41 6.49 25.44
C ALA A 309 19.74 7.36 26.66
N GLU A 310 20.96 7.85 26.70
CA GLU A 310 21.47 8.73 27.73
C GLU A 310 22.05 9.98 27.07
N ALA A 311 21.65 11.14 27.57
CA ALA A 311 22.17 12.41 27.11
C ALA A 311 23.55 12.69 27.73
N ALA A 312 24.29 13.64 27.16
CA ALA A 312 25.63 13.99 27.64
C ALA A 312 25.66 14.47 29.11
N ASP A 313 24.54 14.91 29.65
CA ASP A 313 24.34 15.31 31.02
C ASP A 313 23.90 14.18 31.98
N GLY A 314 23.86 12.92 31.46
CA GLY A 314 23.46 11.74 32.22
C GLY A 314 21.95 11.52 32.33
N ARG A 315 21.12 12.39 31.74
CA ARG A 315 19.66 12.18 31.72
C ARG A 315 19.29 11.04 30.79
N VAL A 316 18.42 10.17 31.29
CA VAL A 316 17.92 9.02 30.55
C VAL A 316 16.63 9.40 29.85
N TYR A 317 16.51 9.04 28.58
CA TYR A 317 15.30 9.18 27.78
C TYR A 317 15.06 7.93 26.91
N THR A 318 13.89 7.84 26.31
CA THR A 318 13.56 6.77 25.36
C THR A 318 13.36 7.33 23.97
N LEU A 319 13.93 6.64 22.97
CA LEU A 319 13.71 6.89 21.55
C LEU A 319 12.83 5.77 20.98
N THR A 320 11.79 6.15 20.26
CA THR A 320 10.89 5.21 19.59
C THR A 320 10.97 5.44 18.10
N ASP A 321 11.46 4.46 17.33
CA ASP A 321 11.37 4.47 15.87
C ASP A 321 9.94 4.11 15.46
N THR A 322 9.40 4.84 14.48
CA THR A 322 8.04 4.64 13.99
C THR A 322 8.03 4.17 12.53
N VAL A 323 6.87 3.74 12.07
CA VAL A 323 6.64 3.42 10.66
C VAL A 323 6.96 4.63 9.78
N GLY A 324 7.61 4.39 8.64
CA GLY A 324 7.83 5.45 7.64
C GLY A 324 6.52 5.84 6.97
N PHE A 325 6.39 7.13 6.67
CA PHE A 325 5.25 7.65 5.93
C PHE A 325 5.54 7.69 4.43
N VAL A 326 4.49 7.66 3.63
CA VAL A 326 4.52 7.81 2.17
C VAL A 326 3.43 8.77 1.75
N ARG A 327 3.57 9.31 0.54
CA ARG A 327 2.50 10.09 -0.09
C ARG A 327 1.24 9.20 -0.22
N SER A 328 0.09 9.71 0.16
CA SER A 328 -1.19 8.99 0.06
C SER A 328 -1.23 7.65 0.81
N LEU A 329 -0.89 7.66 2.11
CA LEU A 329 -1.07 6.48 2.96
C LEU A 329 -2.57 6.11 3.01
N PRO A 330 -2.97 4.89 2.62
CA PRO A 330 -4.37 4.48 2.63
C PRO A 330 -5.00 4.56 4.02
N HIS A 331 -6.23 5.09 4.11
CA HIS A 331 -6.94 5.23 5.40
C HIS A 331 -7.08 3.91 6.15
N GLN A 332 -7.24 2.79 5.44
CA GLN A 332 -7.31 1.45 6.04
C GLN A 332 -6.03 1.11 6.81
N LEU A 333 -4.89 1.59 6.31
CA LEU A 333 -3.60 1.40 6.99
C LEU A 333 -3.43 2.34 8.18
N VAL A 334 -3.85 3.60 8.06
CA VAL A 334 -3.84 4.56 9.19
C VAL A 334 -4.69 3.99 10.34
N GLU A 335 -5.89 3.48 10.05
CA GLU A 335 -6.77 2.85 11.05
C GLU A 335 -6.13 1.59 11.66
N ALA A 336 -5.56 0.71 10.82
CA ALA A 336 -4.94 -0.53 11.28
C ALA A 336 -3.71 -0.27 12.17
N PHE A 337 -2.88 0.72 11.81
CA PHE A 337 -1.67 1.10 12.55
C PHE A 337 -1.88 2.19 13.58
N ARG A 338 -3.12 2.57 13.85
CA ARG A 338 -3.44 3.62 14.83
C ARG A 338 -2.75 3.42 16.16
N SER A 339 -2.69 2.17 16.65
CA SER A 339 -2.02 1.87 17.93
C SER A 339 -0.50 2.08 17.91
N THR A 340 0.12 1.92 16.76
CA THR A 340 1.55 2.22 16.54
C THR A 340 1.78 3.72 16.42
N LEU A 341 0.87 4.40 15.72
CA LEU A 341 0.91 5.85 15.53
C LEU A 341 0.56 6.61 16.81
N GLU A 342 -0.20 6.03 17.74
CA GLU A 342 -0.45 6.57 19.09
C GLU A 342 0.84 6.76 19.91
N GLU A 343 1.95 6.05 19.60
CA GLU A 343 3.25 6.30 20.23
C GLU A 343 3.78 7.72 19.91
N VAL A 344 3.40 8.31 18.78
CA VAL A 344 3.72 9.69 18.43
C VAL A 344 2.94 10.66 19.31
N ALA A 345 1.63 10.45 19.48
CA ALA A 345 0.76 11.29 20.30
C ALA A 345 1.09 11.21 21.81
N ASP A 346 1.67 10.08 22.25
CA ASP A 346 2.05 9.87 23.65
C ASP A 346 3.50 10.31 23.95
N ALA A 347 4.25 10.76 22.94
CA ALA A 347 5.63 11.23 23.11
C ALA A 347 5.66 12.66 23.72
N ASP A 348 6.77 13.00 24.38
CA ASP A 348 7.01 14.33 24.89
C ASP A 348 7.64 15.24 23.81
N LEU A 349 8.23 14.62 22.76
CA LEU A 349 8.85 15.30 21.62
C LEU A 349 8.80 14.41 20.38
N VAL A 350 8.57 15.01 19.23
CA VAL A 350 8.72 14.36 17.91
C VAL A 350 9.99 14.85 17.24
N LEU A 351 10.89 13.94 16.87
CA LEU A 351 11.97 14.20 15.91
C LEU A 351 11.46 13.85 14.52
N HIS A 352 11.09 14.87 13.75
CA HIS A 352 10.65 14.69 12.37
C HIS A 352 11.86 14.70 11.45
N VAL A 353 12.28 13.51 11.01
CA VAL A 353 13.44 13.31 10.14
C VAL A 353 13.04 13.52 8.69
N VAL A 354 13.72 14.45 8.04
CA VAL A 354 13.47 14.86 6.66
C VAL A 354 14.72 14.62 5.82
N ASP A 355 14.56 13.97 4.69
CA ASP A 355 15.62 13.79 3.70
C ASP A 355 15.71 15.07 2.84
N VAL A 356 16.68 15.93 3.12
CA VAL A 356 16.85 17.20 2.38
C VAL A 356 17.48 17.02 1.01
N SER A 357 17.99 15.83 0.68
CA SER A 357 18.48 15.51 -0.66
C SER A 357 17.34 15.11 -1.62
N HIS A 358 16.13 14.92 -1.08
CA HIS A 358 14.95 14.59 -1.90
C HIS A 358 14.51 15.81 -2.72
N PRO A 359 14.01 15.65 -3.96
CA PRO A 359 13.51 16.76 -4.79
C PRO A 359 12.37 17.57 -4.16
N ASP A 360 11.55 16.94 -3.30
CA ASP A 360 10.40 17.55 -2.64
C ASP A 360 10.40 17.27 -1.11
N PRO A 361 11.30 17.89 -0.32
CA PRO A 361 11.33 17.69 1.13
C PRO A 361 10.13 18.33 1.83
N GLU A 362 9.63 19.47 1.32
CA GLU A 362 8.47 20.16 1.88
C GLU A 362 7.19 19.35 1.72
N GLY A 363 6.99 18.71 0.56
CA GLY A 363 5.88 17.77 0.34
C GLY A 363 5.95 16.54 1.25
N GLN A 364 7.15 16.05 1.57
CA GLN A 364 7.33 14.99 2.55
C GLN A 364 6.90 15.44 3.96
N ILE A 365 7.30 16.63 4.38
CA ILE A 365 6.87 17.22 5.67
C ILE A 365 5.34 17.35 5.71
N ALA A 366 4.75 17.88 4.65
CA ALA A 366 3.30 18.06 4.56
C ALA A 366 2.56 16.72 4.63
N ALA A 367 3.05 15.68 3.95
CA ALA A 367 2.46 14.33 3.98
C ALA A 367 2.49 13.72 5.38
N VAL A 368 3.58 13.85 6.12
CA VAL A 368 3.68 13.36 7.51
C VAL A 368 2.72 14.12 8.43
N ARG A 369 2.68 15.44 8.33
CA ARG A 369 1.78 16.28 9.14
C ARG A 369 0.31 16.03 8.82
N HIS A 370 -0.02 15.68 7.58
CA HIS A 370 -1.37 15.28 7.20
C HIS A 370 -1.81 14.03 7.97
N VAL A 371 -0.94 13.03 8.08
CA VAL A 371 -1.24 11.82 8.88
C VAL A 371 -1.30 12.14 10.37
N PHE A 372 -0.47 13.05 10.89
CA PHE A 372 -0.56 13.47 12.30
C PHE A 372 -1.89 14.14 12.62
N ALA A 373 -2.48 14.88 11.68
CA ALA A 373 -3.79 15.48 11.84
C ALA A 373 -4.92 14.45 12.04
N ASP A 374 -4.75 13.24 11.51
CA ASP A 374 -5.69 12.11 11.69
C ASP A 374 -5.51 11.39 13.04
N ILE A 375 -4.45 11.71 13.81
CA ILE A 375 -4.12 11.08 15.09
C ILE A 375 -4.45 12.07 16.23
N PRO A 376 -5.44 11.78 17.09
CA PRO A 376 -5.77 12.67 18.18
C PRO A 376 -4.59 12.94 19.10
N GLY A 377 -4.24 14.23 19.29
CA GLY A 377 -3.16 14.68 20.15
C GLY A 377 -1.77 14.69 19.53
N ALA A 378 -1.56 14.13 18.33
CA ALA A 378 -0.23 14.11 17.71
C ALA A 378 0.24 15.51 17.29
N MET A 379 -0.68 16.39 16.87
CA MET A 379 -0.36 17.78 16.49
C MET A 379 -0.04 18.68 17.70
N ASP A 380 -0.38 18.25 18.92
CA ASP A 380 -0.08 19.00 20.14
C ASP A 380 1.33 18.72 20.69
N VAL A 381 1.98 17.67 20.20
CA VAL A 381 3.34 17.30 20.61
C VAL A 381 4.36 18.24 19.97
N PRO A 382 5.30 18.79 20.74
CA PRO A 382 6.39 19.60 20.17
C PRO A 382 7.15 18.83 19.09
N GLU A 383 7.39 19.48 17.94
CA GLU A 383 8.08 18.92 16.79
C GLU A 383 9.43 19.59 16.58
N VAL A 384 10.47 18.81 16.38
CA VAL A 384 11.80 19.27 15.93
C VAL A 384 12.09 18.62 14.58
N ILE A 385 12.28 19.43 13.54
CA ILE A 385 12.67 18.97 12.23
C ILE A 385 14.18 18.67 12.23
N VAL A 386 14.52 17.47 11.80
CA VAL A 386 15.91 17.00 11.67
C VAL A 386 16.22 16.86 10.19
N LEU A 387 17.03 17.75 9.66
CA LEU A 387 17.50 17.73 8.28
C LEU A 387 18.58 16.66 8.12
N ASN A 388 18.21 15.52 7.53
CA ASN A 388 19.09 14.38 7.33
C ASN A 388 19.60 14.33 5.88
N LYS A 389 20.69 13.60 5.64
CA LYS A 389 21.38 13.47 4.35
C LYS A 389 21.83 14.82 3.77
N ALA A 390 22.15 15.77 4.65
CA ALA A 390 22.61 17.10 4.26
C ALA A 390 23.91 17.11 3.44
N ASP A 391 24.69 16.05 3.57
CA ASP A 391 25.91 15.78 2.77
C ASP A 391 25.61 15.52 1.28
N LEU A 392 24.39 15.12 0.95
CA LEU A 392 23.93 14.86 -0.41
C LEU A 392 23.10 16.00 -1.01
N ALA A 393 22.74 16.99 -0.20
CA ALA A 393 21.86 18.08 -0.61
C ALA A 393 22.62 19.30 -1.12
N ASP A 394 21.97 20.09 -1.99
CA ASP A 394 22.46 21.41 -2.36
C ASP A 394 22.42 22.34 -1.12
N PRO A 395 23.52 23.06 -0.81
CA PRO A 395 23.54 24.05 0.28
C PRO A 395 22.39 25.08 0.24
N ALA A 396 21.89 25.40 -0.95
CA ALA A 396 20.73 26.28 -1.11
C ALA A 396 19.40 25.64 -0.65
N ALA A 397 19.28 24.32 -0.74
CA ALA A 397 18.11 23.58 -0.25
C ALA A 397 18.09 23.52 1.29
N ILE A 398 19.26 23.49 1.94
CA ILE A 398 19.37 23.46 3.40
C ILE A 398 19.06 24.84 4.02
N ALA A 399 19.25 25.93 3.27
CA ALA A 399 19.03 27.29 3.73
C ALA A 399 17.57 27.77 3.63
N ARG A 400 16.71 27.02 2.97
CA ARG A 400 15.26 27.27 2.86
C ARG A 400 14.54 26.73 4.10
#